data_544b70147423193148613ad09b1ac6e0
#
_entry.id   544b70147423193148613ad09b1ac6e0
#
_cell.length_a   1.000
_cell.length_b   1.000
_cell.length_c   1.000
_cell.angle_alpha   90.00
_cell.angle_beta   90.00
_cell.angle_gamma   90.00
#
_symmetry.space_group_name_H-M   'P 1'
#
loop_
_entity.id
_entity.type
_entity.pdbx_description
1 polymer ?
#
loop_
_entity_poly.entity_id
_entity_poly.type
_entity_poly.pdbx_seq_one_letter_code
_entity_poly.pdbx_strand_id
1 'polypeptide(L)'
;MLFLCFDKEYKSCYTDIVTKFSEGGNMKINSVNLEISAVRRSQYPTDNKPEFLLVGRSNVGKSSFINTIINRKNYARTSANPGKTQTINFYLINDEFYLVDAPGYGFANLSKSRQKKFGLMMEDYMTNRKNLKQVFMLIDFRHKPSSDDIMMYNYLKYYKIPVTIVATKTDKIGITLQQKQRTMILDDLELVVGDDFVMFSNVTKVGRSEIIDKIERTI
;
A
#
# COMPACT_ATOMS: atom_id res chain seq x y z
N MET A 1 34.32 -5.36 -24.61
CA MET A 1 34.98 -4.71 -23.48
C MET A 1 34.20 -3.45 -23.12
N LEU A 2 32.96 -3.61 -22.65
CA LEU A 2 32.03 -2.47 -22.31
C LEU A 2 30.89 -2.95 -21.38
N PHE A 3 31.26 -3.66 -20.29
CA PHE A 3 30.29 -4.22 -19.35
C PHE A 3 30.68 -4.05 -17.85
N LEU A 4 31.55 -3.11 -17.52
CA LEU A 4 32.11 -2.98 -16.17
C LEU A 4 32.02 -1.56 -15.54
N CYS A 5 31.16 -0.67 -16.05
CA CYS A 5 31.05 0.69 -15.50
C CYS A 5 29.71 1.04 -14.84
N PHE A 6 28.70 0.16 -14.82
CA PHE A 6 27.38 0.50 -14.28
C PHE A 6 27.18 0.21 -12.77
N ASP A 7 28.14 -0.50 -12.13
CA ASP A 7 27.91 -1.04 -10.78
C ASP A 7 28.40 -0.15 -9.62
N LYS A 8 29.16 0.91 -9.89
CA LYS A 8 29.73 1.78 -8.84
C LYS A 8 28.93 3.03 -8.55
N GLU A 9 28.24 3.60 -9.51
CA GLU A 9 27.41 4.80 -9.29
C GLU A 9 26.08 4.48 -8.59
N TYR A 10 25.54 3.28 -8.79
CA TYR A 10 24.32 2.83 -8.12
C TYR A 10 24.50 2.61 -6.60
N LYS A 11 25.68 2.20 -6.16
CA LYS A 11 25.99 2.00 -4.71
C LYS A 11 26.22 3.32 -3.96
N SER A 12 26.74 4.35 -4.63
CA SER A 12 26.98 5.65 -4.01
C SER A 12 25.70 6.44 -3.78
N CYS A 13 24.76 6.40 -4.72
CA CYS A 13 23.49 7.11 -4.59
C CYS A 13 22.57 6.54 -3.48
N TYR A 14 22.69 5.24 -3.18
CA TYR A 14 21.86 4.58 -2.17
C TYR A 14 22.33 4.82 -0.73
N THR A 15 23.65 4.99 -0.51
CA THR A 15 24.20 5.30 0.82
C THR A 15 23.89 6.73 1.28
N ASP A 16 23.82 7.68 0.35
CA ASP A 16 23.50 9.07 0.67
C ASP A 16 22.02 9.32 0.93
N ILE A 17 21.14 8.45 0.43
CA ILE A 17 19.68 8.51 0.70
C ILE A 17 19.35 7.98 2.11
N VAL A 18 20.09 6.98 2.59
CA VAL A 18 19.82 6.37 3.92
C VAL A 18 20.22 7.28 5.09
N THR A 19 21.16 8.20 4.88
CA THR A 19 21.66 9.11 5.96
C THR A 19 20.86 10.42 6.11
N LYS A 20 19.89 10.70 5.21
CA LYS A 20 19.06 11.92 5.29
C LYS A 20 17.70 11.74 6.00
N PHE A 21 17.40 10.54 6.50
CA PHE A 21 16.11 10.24 7.15
C PHE A 21 16.21 10.12 8.67
N SER A 22 16.56 11.18 9.37
CA SER A 22 16.58 11.20 10.85
C SER A 22 15.69 12.27 11.49
N GLU A 23 14.71 12.81 10.76
CA GLU A 23 13.59 13.52 11.39
C GLU A 23 12.30 12.79 10.99
N GLY A 24 11.89 11.84 11.82
CA GLY A 24 10.64 11.10 11.61
C GLY A 24 9.46 12.05 11.60
N GLY A 25 8.50 11.84 10.71
CA GLY A 25 7.28 12.64 10.60
C GLY A 25 6.61 12.87 11.94
N ASN A 26 6.29 14.10 12.23
CA ASN A 26 5.74 14.54 13.50
C ASN A 26 4.20 14.42 13.55
N MET A 27 3.56 13.95 12.47
CA MET A 27 2.10 13.84 12.44
C MET A 27 1.59 12.92 13.55
N LYS A 28 0.87 13.51 14.48
CA LYS A 28 0.12 12.76 15.51
C LYS A 28 -1.28 12.46 15.00
N ILE A 29 -1.66 11.20 15.02
CA ILE A 29 -3.03 10.79 14.68
C ILE A 29 -3.88 10.88 15.94
N ASN A 30 -4.73 11.90 15.98
CA ASN A 30 -5.58 12.24 17.13
C ASN A 30 -7.00 11.69 16.94
N SER A 31 -7.56 11.81 15.73
CA SER A 31 -8.90 11.35 15.41
C SER A 31 -8.92 10.40 14.22
N VAL A 32 -9.82 9.43 14.27
CA VAL A 32 -10.07 8.47 13.19
C VAL A 32 -11.55 8.15 13.17
N ASN A 33 -12.19 8.32 12.02
CA ASN A 33 -13.59 7.96 11.81
C ASN A 33 -13.73 7.10 10.57
N LEU A 34 -14.48 5.98 10.67
CA LEU A 34 -14.95 5.29 9.48
C LEU A 34 -16.13 6.09 8.92
N GLU A 35 -15.85 6.96 7.95
CA GLU A 35 -16.85 7.86 7.38
C GLU A 35 -17.89 7.09 6.59
N ILE A 36 -17.44 6.20 5.70
CA ILE A 36 -18.34 5.40 4.88
C ILE A 36 -17.73 4.09 4.43
N SER A 37 -18.60 3.07 4.23
CA SER A 37 -18.30 1.83 3.51
C SER A 37 -19.10 1.83 2.20
N ALA A 38 -18.48 2.34 1.15
CA ALA A 38 -19.15 2.61 -0.12
C ALA A 38 -19.19 1.37 -1.02
N VAL A 39 -20.33 1.11 -1.65
CA VAL A 39 -20.53 0.07 -2.68
C VAL A 39 -20.62 0.65 -4.09
N ARG A 40 -20.76 1.98 -4.22
CA ARG A 40 -20.88 2.69 -5.49
C ARG A 40 -20.34 4.11 -5.37
N ARG A 41 -19.93 4.68 -6.48
CA ARG A 41 -19.30 6.00 -6.58
C ARG A 41 -20.12 7.14 -5.94
N SER A 42 -21.45 7.13 -6.08
CA SER A 42 -22.32 8.19 -5.51
C SER A 42 -22.27 8.28 -3.98
N GLN A 43 -21.62 7.31 -3.31
CA GLN A 43 -21.43 7.28 -1.87
C GLN A 43 -20.06 7.79 -1.44
N TYR A 44 -19.13 8.06 -2.37
CA TYR A 44 -17.78 8.50 -2.01
C TYR A 44 -17.84 9.92 -1.40
N PRO A 45 -16.94 10.24 -0.45
CA PRO A 45 -16.83 11.58 0.11
C PRO A 45 -16.67 12.64 -0.99
N THR A 46 -17.26 13.82 -0.82
CA THR A 46 -17.26 14.92 -1.80
C THR A 46 -16.43 16.13 -1.35
N ASP A 47 -15.76 16.02 -0.20
CA ASP A 47 -14.99 17.10 0.44
C ASP A 47 -13.60 17.34 -0.16
N ASN A 48 -13.21 16.58 -1.18
CA ASN A 48 -11.94 16.68 -1.92
C ASN A 48 -10.67 16.54 -1.05
N LYS A 49 -10.77 16.01 0.16
CA LYS A 49 -9.59 15.72 0.99
C LYS A 49 -8.66 14.71 0.29
N PRO A 50 -7.34 14.80 0.52
CA PRO A 50 -6.36 13.84 -0.03
C PRO A 50 -6.72 12.39 0.32
N GLU A 51 -6.56 11.48 -0.63
CA GLU A 51 -6.84 10.06 -0.44
C GLU A 51 -5.59 9.21 -0.67
N PHE A 52 -5.38 8.24 0.23
CA PHE A 52 -4.32 7.25 0.16
C PHE A 52 -4.96 5.87 0.06
N LEU A 53 -4.91 5.28 -1.13
CA LEU A 53 -5.57 4.00 -1.41
C LEU A 53 -4.71 2.83 -0.95
N LEU A 54 -5.32 1.90 -0.24
CA LEU A 54 -4.70 0.65 0.18
C LEU A 54 -5.19 -0.49 -0.70
N VAL A 55 -4.29 -1.13 -1.42
CA VAL A 55 -4.57 -2.32 -2.21
C VAL A 55 -3.69 -3.48 -1.76
N GLY A 56 -4.11 -4.70 -2.01
CA GLY A 56 -3.33 -5.89 -1.66
C GLY A 56 -4.20 -7.12 -1.59
N ARG A 57 -3.58 -8.30 -1.65
CA ARG A 57 -4.29 -9.58 -1.57
C ARG A 57 -5.04 -9.70 -0.24
N SER A 58 -6.05 -10.57 -0.27
CA SER A 58 -6.70 -10.96 0.96
C SER A 58 -5.72 -11.55 1.97
N ASN A 59 -5.86 -11.18 3.23
CA ASN A 59 -4.99 -11.59 4.34
C ASN A 59 -3.52 -11.12 4.23
N VAL A 60 -3.20 -10.19 3.33
CA VAL A 60 -1.87 -9.58 3.24
C VAL A 60 -1.54 -8.72 4.46
N GLY A 61 -2.57 -8.21 5.15
CA GLY A 61 -2.43 -7.40 6.36
C GLY A 61 -2.94 -5.95 6.25
N LYS A 62 -3.84 -5.63 5.29
CA LYS A 62 -4.38 -4.27 5.12
C LYS A 62 -4.99 -3.70 6.39
N SER A 63 -5.92 -4.40 7.01
CA SER A 63 -6.54 -3.93 8.27
C SER A 63 -5.54 -3.81 9.42
N SER A 64 -4.53 -4.70 9.47
CA SER A 64 -3.44 -4.58 10.44
C SER A 64 -2.55 -3.38 10.16
N PHE A 65 -2.31 -3.07 8.89
CA PHE A 65 -1.59 -1.86 8.47
C PHE A 65 -2.34 -0.60 8.94
N ILE A 66 -3.64 -0.48 8.62
CA ILE A 66 -4.48 0.64 9.07
C ILE A 66 -4.38 0.78 10.59
N ASN A 67 -4.66 -0.29 11.34
CA ASN A 67 -4.60 -0.28 12.80
C ASN A 67 -3.24 0.16 13.36
N THR A 68 -2.16 -0.22 12.65
CA THR A 68 -0.79 0.19 13.02
C THR A 68 -0.55 1.66 12.74
N ILE A 69 -0.93 2.16 11.57
CA ILE A 69 -0.79 3.58 11.21
C ILE A 69 -1.55 4.45 12.20
N ILE A 70 -2.82 4.14 12.47
CA ILE A 70 -3.66 4.92 13.38
C ILE A 70 -3.38 4.67 14.87
N ASN A 71 -2.45 3.74 15.16
CA ASN A 71 -2.10 3.32 16.52
C ASN A 71 -3.31 2.92 17.39
N ARG A 72 -4.27 2.21 16.79
CA ARG A 72 -5.46 1.67 17.48
C ARG A 72 -5.59 0.17 17.23
N LYS A 73 -6.04 -0.58 18.23
CA LYS A 73 -6.30 -2.03 18.11
C LYS A 73 -7.71 -2.26 17.57
N ASN A 74 -7.86 -3.16 16.59
CA ASN A 74 -9.16 -3.68 16.10
C ASN A 74 -10.13 -2.61 15.57
N TYR A 75 -9.66 -1.43 15.18
CA TYR A 75 -10.49 -0.38 14.61
C TYR A 75 -10.91 -0.75 13.17
N ALA A 76 -9.96 -1.02 12.30
CA ALA A 76 -10.21 -1.65 11.02
C ALA A 76 -10.39 -3.16 11.24
N ARG A 77 -11.57 -3.68 10.93
CA ARG A 77 -11.89 -5.10 11.16
C ARG A 77 -11.21 -5.97 10.09
N THR A 78 -10.52 -6.99 10.53
CA THR A 78 -10.07 -8.07 9.65
C THR A 78 -11.29 -8.92 9.29
N SER A 79 -11.86 -8.73 8.09
CA SER A 79 -12.94 -9.61 7.63
C SER A 79 -12.34 -10.97 7.25
N ALA A 80 -12.52 -11.96 8.12
CA ALA A 80 -12.10 -13.35 7.87
C ALA A 80 -13.04 -14.09 6.90
N ASN A 81 -14.20 -13.53 6.55
CA ASN A 81 -15.20 -14.20 5.71
C ASN A 81 -15.16 -13.70 4.28
N PRO A 82 -14.67 -14.49 3.31
CA PRO A 82 -14.83 -14.21 1.89
C PRO A 82 -16.32 -14.32 1.54
N GLY A 83 -16.89 -13.33 0.86
CA GLY A 83 -18.25 -13.41 0.35
C GLY A 83 -19.20 -12.30 0.77
N LYS A 84 -18.83 -11.39 1.68
CA LYS A 84 -19.58 -10.15 1.95
C LYS A 84 -19.43 -9.17 0.80
N THR A 85 -20.37 -8.23 0.68
CA THR A 85 -20.35 -7.13 -0.29
C THR A 85 -18.99 -6.45 -0.26
N GLN A 86 -18.35 -6.34 -1.42
CA GLN A 86 -17.07 -5.67 -1.55
C GLN A 86 -17.32 -4.16 -1.42
N THR A 87 -16.86 -3.56 -0.33
CA THR A 87 -16.96 -2.13 -0.07
C THR A 87 -15.58 -1.49 -0.09
N ILE A 88 -15.52 -0.24 -0.53
CA ILE A 88 -14.38 0.64 -0.30
C ILE A 88 -14.66 1.38 1.01
N ASN A 89 -13.77 1.25 1.99
CA ASN A 89 -13.94 1.89 3.28
C ASN A 89 -13.07 3.14 3.37
N PHE A 90 -13.69 4.27 3.70
CA PHE A 90 -13.02 5.56 3.85
C PHE A 90 -12.83 5.87 5.33
N TYR A 91 -11.59 5.83 5.79
CA TYR A 91 -11.19 6.21 7.14
C TYR A 91 -10.67 7.63 7.13
N LEU A 92 -11.45 8.57 7.67
CA LEU A 92 -11.05 9.97 7.85
C LEU A 92 -10.08 10.08 9.02
N ILE A 93 -8.91 10.65 8.76
CA ILE A 93 -7.81 10.80 9.72
C ILE A 93 -7.61 12.30 10.00
N ASN A 94 -7.61 12.69 11.27
CA ASN A 94 -7.41 14.08 11.74
C ASN A 94 -8.32 15.12 11.08
N ASP A 95 -9.39 14.70 10.41
CA ASP A 95 -10.20 15.56 9.55
C ASP A 95 -9.43 16.16 8.35
N GLU A 96 -8.29 15.58 7.99
CA GLU A 96 -7.35 16.11 7.00
C GLU A 96 -7.28 15.25 5.72
N PHE A 97 -7.29 13.92 5.83
CA PHE A 97 -7.14 13.01 4.70
C PHE A 97 -7.85 11.67 4.94
N TYR A 98 -7.98 10.89 3.88
CA TYR A 98 -8.55 9.54 3.95
C TYR A 98 -7.49 8.45 3.74
N LEU A 99 -7.48 7.45 4.63
CA LEU A 99 -6.99 6.12 4.29
C LEU A 99 -8.16 5.33 3.69
N VAL A 100 -7.99 4.87 2.46
CA VAL A 100 -9.05 4.21 1.68
C VAL A 100 -8.73 2.73 1.52
N ASP A 101 -9.49 1.86 2.21
CA ASP A 101 -9.28 0.41 2.19
C ASP A 101 -10.10 -0.23 1.07
N ALA A 102 -9.44 -0.62 -0.01
CA ALA A 102 -10.06 -1.38 -1.08
C ALA A 102 -10.25 -2.85 -0.68
N PRO A 103 -11.24 -3.56 -1.24
CA PRO A 103 -11.37 -5.00 -1.08
C PRO A 103 -10.08 -5.70 -1.51
N GLY A 104 -9.72 -6.78 -0.81
CA GLY A 104 -8.55 -7.58 -1.21
C GLY A 104 -8.80 -8.30 -2.55
N TYR A 105 -7.77 -8.39 -3.37
CA TYR A 105 -7.78 -9.22 -4.59
C TYR A 105 -7.20 -10.63 -4.32
N GLY A 106 -7.10 -11.46 -5.38
CA GLY A 106 -6.45 -12.79 -5.29
C GLY A 106 -7.31 -13.85 -4.63
N PHE A 107 -8.63 -13.72 -4.66
CA PHE A 107 -9.51 -14.82 -4.30
C PHE A 107 -9.68 -15.78 -5.48
N ALA A 108 -8.89 -16.85 -5.50
CA ALA A 108 -9.00 -17.92 -6.50
C ALA A 108 -10.43 -18.50 -6.62
N ASN A 109 -11.24 -18.36 -5.57
CA ASN A 109 -12.60 -18.87 -5.49
C ASN A 109 -13.69 -17.82 -5.82
N LEU A 110 -13.32 -16.61 -6.25
CA LEU A 110 -14.34 -15.65 -6.70
C LEU A 110 -14.83 -16.02 -8.09
N SER A 111 -16.16 -15.98 -8.28
CA SER A 111 -16.76 -16.11 -9.63
C SER A 111 -16.20 -15.01 -10.56
N LYS A 112 -16.07 -15.34 -11.86
CA LYS A 112 -15.63 -14.38 -12.88
C LYS A 112 -16.43 -13.06 -12.85
N SER A 113 -17.71 -13.13 -12.51
CA SER A 113 -18.59 -11.95 -12.33
C SER A 113 -18.11 -11.04 -11.20
N ARG A 114 -17.67 -11.59 -10.06
CA ARG A 114 -17.16 -10.81 -8.92
C ARG A 114 -15.79 -10.19 -9.23
N GLN A 115 -14.92 -10.93 -9.93
CA GLN A 115 -13.63 -10.40 -10.38
C GLN A 115 -13.84 -9.20 -11.32
N LYS A 116 -14.77 -9.33 -12.28
CA LYS A 116 -15.13 -8.23 -13.19
C LYS A 116 -15.68 -7.02 -12.45
N LYS A 117 -16.56 -7.23 -11.45
CA LYS A 117 -17.10 -6.13 -10.63
C LYS A 117 -16.00 -5.41 -9.84
N PHE A 118 -15.05 -6.17 -9.25
CA PHE A 118 -13.90 -5.61 -8.58
C PHE A 118 -13.05 -4.76 -9.54
N GLY A 119 -12.72 -5.28 -10.72
CA GLY A 119 -11.96 -4.55 -11.74
C GLY A 119 -12.62 -3.23 -12.12
N LEU A 120 -13.91 -3.25 -12.46
CA LEU A 120 -14.67 -2.05 -12.81
C LEU A 120 -14.73 -1.02 -11.67
N MET A 121 -14.89 -1.47 -10.43
CA MET A 121 -14.91 -0.60 -9.27
C MET A 121 -13.55 0.08 -9.05
N MET A 122 -12.45 -0.67 -9.18
CA MET A 122 -11.10 -0.13 -9.06
C MET A 122 -10.76 0.82 -10.20
N GLU A 123 -11.16 0.49 -11.43
CA GLU A 123 -11.00 1.35 -12.61
C GLU A 123 -11.74 2.68 -12.42
N ASP A 124 -13.02 2.63 -12.06
CA ASP A 124 -13.82 3.84 -11.79
C ASP A 124 -13.19 4.69 -10.68
N TYR A 125 -12.73 4.06 -9.61
CA TYR A 125 -12.07 4.77 -8.52
C TYR A 125 -10.79 5.45 -9.00
N MET A 126 -9.88 4.74 -9.65
CA MET A 126 -8.57 5.28 -10.05
C MET A 126 -8.67 6.34 -11.15
N THR A 127 -9.63 6.22 -12.06
CA THR A 127 -9.78 7.18 -13.17
C THR A 127 -10.53 8.46 -12.77
N ASN A 128 -11.42 8.37 -11.79
CA ASN A 128 -12.34 9.47 -11.47
C ASN A 128 -12.05 10.18 -10.14
N ARG A 129 -11.11 9.67 -9.29
CA ARG A 129 -10.77 10.31 -8.02
C ARG A 129 -9.57 11.24 -8.16
N LYS A 130 -9.85 12.53 -8.40
CA LYS A 130 -8.82 13.57 -8.56
C LYS A 130 -8.00 13.83 -7.28
N ASN A 131 -8.56 13.52 -6.13
CA ASN A 131 -7.91 13.66 -4.81
C ASN A 131 -7.13 12.41 -4.38
N LEU A 132 -7.10 11.33 -5.17
CA LEU A 132 -6.18 10.22 -4.98
C LEU A 132 -4.75 10.69 -5.18
N LYS A 133 -3.95 10.65 -4.11
CA LYS A 133 -2.56 11.12 -4.10
C LYS A 133 -1.57 10.01 -4.31
N GLN A 134 -1.79 8.87 -3.69
CA GLN A 134 -0.85 7.75 -3.69
C GLN A 134 -1.55 6.43 -3.41
N VAL A 135 -0.97 5.34 -3.88
CA VAL A 135 -1.39 3.98 -3.55
C VAL A 135 -0.33 3.31 -2.68
N PHE A 136 -0.73 2.78 -1.54
CA PHE A 136 0.04 1.83 -0.76
C PHE A 136 -0.36 0.41 -1.20
N MET A 137 0.53 -0.25 -1.92
CA MET A 137 0.32 -1.62 -2.36
C MET A 137 0.98 -2.59 -1.41
N LEU A 138 0.17 -3.34 -0.66
CA LEU A 138 0.65 -4.27 0.35
C LEU A 138 0.98 -5.63 -0.26
N ILE A 139 2.19 -6.12 0.03
CA ILE A 139 2.70 -7.43 -0.40
C ILE A 139 3.18 -8.20 0.83
N ASP A 140 2.94 -9.50 0.88
CA ASP A 140 3.45 -10.36 1.95
C ASP A 140 4.95 -10.62 1.74
N PHE A 141 5.78 -10.03 2.59
CA PHE A 141 7.24 -10.12 2.49
C PHE A 141 7.81 -11.53 2.57
N ARG A 142 7.02 -12.49 3.07
CA ARG A 142 7.46 -13.89 3.22
C ARG A 142 7.53 -14.65 1.89
N HIS A 143 6.89 -14.14 0.85
CA HIS A 143 6.68 -14.84 -0.40
C HIS A 143 7.13 -14.01 -1.60
N LYS A 144 7.35 -14.69 -2.71
CA LYS A 144 7.46 -14.08 -4.02
C LYS A 144 6.14 -13.40 -4.39
N PRO A 145 6.14 -12.22 -5.04
CA PRO A 145 4.93 -11.63 -5.59
C PRO A 145 4.16 -12.61 -6.47
N SER A 146 2.88 -12.71 -6.26
CA SER A 146 2.02 -13.55 -7.11
C SER A 146 1.73 -12.87 -8.43
N SER A 147 1.23 -13.63 -9.41
CA SER A 147 0.75 -13.08 -10.68
C SER A 147 -0.29 -11.98 -10.49
N ASP A 148 -1.15 -12.10 -9.47
CA ASP A 148 -2.14 -11.07 -9.13
C ASP A 148 -1.48 -9.80 -8.59
N ASP A 149 -0.39 -9.92 -7.82
CA ASP A 149 0.38 -8.77 -7.33
C ASP A 149 1.05 -8.04 -8.50
N ILE A 150 1.72 -8.77 -9.38
CA ILE A 150 2.36 -8.21 -10.58
C ILE A 150 1.32 -7.53 -11.48
N MET A 151 0.18 -8.19 -11.73
CA MET A 151 -0.90 -7.63 -12.53
C MET A 151 -1.46 -6.34 -11.91
N MET A 152 -1.67 -6.30 -10.59
CA MET A 152 -2.15 -5.11 -9.90
C MET A 152 -1.13 -3.98 -9.97
N TYR A 153 0.16 -4.26 -9.77
CA TYR A 153 1.21 -3.25 -9.90
C TYR A 153 1.23 -2.64 -11.31
N ASN A 154 1.25 -3.48 -12.35
CA ASN A 154 1.23 -3.03 -13.74
C ASN A 154 -0.03 -2.21 -14.06
N TYR A 155 -1.18 -2.59 -13.49
CA TYR A 155 -2.42 -1.85 -13.63
C TYR A 155 -2.33 -0.45 -13.02
N LEU A 156 -1.76 -0.31 -11.81
CA LEU A 156 -1.50 0.99 -11.19
C LEU A 156 -0.56 1.86 -12.03
N LYS A 157 0.48 1.26 -12.63
CA LYS A 157 1.42 1.97 -13.50
C LYS A 157 0.80 2.41 -14.80
N TYR A 158 -0.11 1.63 -15.39
CA TYR A 158 -0.88 2.05 -16.56
C TYR A 158 -1.63 3.36 -16.32
N TYR A 159 -2.20 3.57 -15.13
CA TYR A 159 -2.86 4.81 -14.72
C TYR A 159 -1.89 5.89 -14.20
N LYS A 160 -0.58 5.66 -14.24
CA LYS A 160 0.47 6.61 -13.79
C LYS A 160 0.29 7.07 -12.34
N ILE A 161 -0.27 6.23 -11.48
CA ILE A 161 -0.49 6.53 -10.07
C ILE A 161 0.81 6.30 -9.30
N PRO A 162 1.25 7.23 -8.41
CA PRO A 162 2.38 7.01 -7.53
C PRO A 162 2.12 5.80 -6.60
N VAL A 163 3.09 4.88 -6.51
CA VAL A 163 2.96 3.66 -5.71
C VAL A 163 4.06 3.58 -4.66
N THR A 164 3.68 3.21 -3.45
CA THR A 164 4.63 2.68 -2.46
C THR A 164 4.29 1.21 -2.22
N ILE A 165 5.24 0.33 -2.51
CA ILE A 165 5.16 -1.07 -2.11
C ILE A 165 5.38 -1.17 -0.61
N VAL A 166 4.42 -1.72 0.10
CA VAL A 166 4.51 -1.97 1.55
C VAL A 166 4.68 -3.47 1.78
N ALA A 167 5.91 -3.88 2.03
CA ALA A 167 6.25 -5.28 2.29
C ALA A 167 5.91 -5.65 3.74
N THR A 168 4.77 -6.30 3.94
CA THR A 168 4.22 -6.62 5.27
C THR A 168 4.84 -7.88 5.88
N LYS A 169 4.70 -8.04 7.21
CA LYS A 169 5.15 -9.23 7.97
C LYS A 169 6.66 -9.46 7.92
N THR A 170 7.44 -8.39 7.86
CA THR A 170 8.92 -8.48 7.81
C THR A 170 9.52 -9.11 9.06
N ASP A 171 8.82 -9.05 10.19
CA ASP A 171 9.17 -9.73 11.44
C ASP A 171 9.21 -11.27 11.34
N LYS A 172 8.64 -11.84 10.28
CA LYS A 172 8.63 -13.29 10.03
C LYS A 172 9.84 -13.79 9.23
N ILE A 173 10.69 -12.89 8.76
CA ILE A 173 11.90 -13.21 8.00
C ILE A 173 13.14 -12.79 8.80
N GLY A 174 14.06 -13.73 9.00
CA GLY A 174 15.32 -13.44 9.69
C GLY A 174 16.12 -12.33 8.99
N ILE A 175 16.77 -11.48 9.77
CA ILE A 175 17.43 -10.26 9.28
C ILE A 175 18.44 -10.52 8.17
N THR A 176 19.14 -11.66 8.24
CA THR A 176 20.14 -12.08 7.22
C THR A 176 19.51 -12.40 5.86
N LEU A 177 18.22 -12.74 5.83
CA LEU A 177 17.49 -13.10 4.59
C LEU A 177 16.69 -11.92 4.03
N GLN A 178 16.49 -10.87 4.82
CA GLN A 178 15.63 -9.75 4.43
C GLN A 178 16.13 -9.03 3.16
N GLN A 179 17.44 -8.84 3.02
CA GLN A 179 18.00 -8.19 1.84
C GLN A 179 17.74 -9.02 0.57
N LYS A 180 17.96 -10.32 0.64
CA LYS A 180 17.68 -11.24 -0.48
C LYS A 180 16.20 -11.22 -0.86
N GLN A 181 15.33 -11.26 0.13
CA GLN A 181 13.88 -11.22 -0.08
C GLN A 181 13.43 -9.90 -0.71
N ARG A 182 13.98 -8.78 -0.23
CA ARG A 182 13.72 -7.45 -0.78
C ARG A 182 14.11 -7.38 -2.26
N THR A 183 15.35 -7.77 -2.60
CA THR A 183 15.83 -7.78 -3.99
C THR A 183 14.90 -8.60 -4.87
N MET A 184 14.56 -9.83 -4.46
CA MET A 184 13.65 -10.69 -5.21
C MET A 184 12.30 -10.03 -5.50
N ILE A 185 11.69 -9.35 -4.51
CA ILE A 185 10.41 -8.67 -4.71
C ILE A 185 10.55 -7.50 -5.68
N LEU A 186 11.61 -6.71 -5.57
CA LEU A 186 11.87 -5.58 -6.46
C LEU A 186 12.07 -6.03 -7.92
N ASP A 187 12.83 -7.10 -8.12
CA ASP A 187 13.12 -7.68 -9.43
C ASP A 187 11.84 -8.26 -10.07
N ASP A 188 11.05 -9.02 -9.29
CA ASP A 188 9.82 -9.64 -9.79
C ASP A 188 8.73 -8.62 -10.15
N LEU A 189 8.69 -7.47 -9.46
CA LEU A 189 7.74 -6.39 -9.75
C LEU A 189 8.24 -5.46 -10.86
N GLU A 190 9.54 -5.51 -11.21
CA GLU A 190 10.16 -4.54 -12.11
C GLU A 190 9.86 -3.11 -11.66
N LEU A 191 10.20 -2.81 -10.38
CA LEU A 191 9.79 -1.56 -9.74
C LEU A 191 10.25 -0.35 -10.55
N VAL A 192 9.31 0.51 -10.91
CA VAL A 192 9.54 1.70 -11.74
C VAL A 192 10.22 2.79 -10.93
N VAL A 193 11.14 3.53 -11.55
CA VAL A 193 11.79 4.71 -10.94
C VAL A 193 10.74 5.73 -10.50
N GLY A 194 10.85 6.16 -9.24
CA GLY A 194 9.89 7.07 -8.61
C GLY A 194 8.84 6.37 -7.73
N ASP A 195 8.74 5.04 -7.79
CA ASP A 195 7.98 4.26 -6.82
C ASP A 195 8.87 3.87 -5.64
N ASP A 196 8.27 3.73 -4.48
CA ASP A 196 8.97 3.45 -3.22
C ASP A 196 8.73 2.03 -2.72
N PHE A 197 9.63 1.56 -1.85
CA PHE A 197 9.52 0.27 -1.17
C PHE A 197 9.78 0.42 0.32
N VAL A 198 8.78 0.11 1.14
CA VAL A 198 8.84 0.20 2.59
C VAL A 198 8.68 -1.18 3.22
N MET A 199 9.63 -1.57 4.07
CA MET A 199 9.50 -2.75 4.91
C MET A 199 8.58 -2.45 6.08
N PHE A 200 7.61 -3.33 6.35
CA PHE A 200 6.58 -3.06 7.34
C PHE A 200 6.29 -4.25 8.26
N SER A 201 6.16 -3.97 9.54
CA SER A 201 5.68 -4.95 10.52
C SER A 201 4.69 -4.31 11.50
N ASN A 202 3.50 -4.90 11.61
CA ASN A 202 2.53 -4.51 12.61
C ASN A 202 2.93 -4.94 14.04
N VAL A 203 3.83 -5.89 14.18
CA VAL A 203 4.32 -6.38 15.47
C VAL A 203 5.40 -5.45 16.02
N THR A 204 6.45 -5.19 15.22
CA THR A 204 7.60 -4.37 15.61
C THR A 204 7.43 -2.88 15.33
N LYS A 205 6.41 -2.50 14.57
CA LYS A 205 6.13 -1.12 14.12
C LYS A 205 7.17 -0.55 13.14
N VAL A 206 8.09 -1.39 12.63
CA VAL A 206 9.00 -1.01 11.55
C VAL A 206 8.20 -0.48 10.36
N GLY A 207 8.70 0.59 9.73
CA GLY A 207 8.08 1.25 8.56
C GLY A 207 6.92 2.18 8.89
N ARG A 208 6.41 2.22 10.14
CA ARG A 208 5.27 3.09 10.49
C ARG A 208 5.60 4.56 10.33
N SER A 209 6.71 5.03 10.88
CA SER A 209 7.14 6.43 10.74
C SER A 209 7.35 6.81 9.29
N GLU A 210 8.02 5.97 8.51
CA GLU A 210 8.27 6.20 7.09
C GLU A 210 6.97 6.38 6.28
N ILE A 211 5.93 5.58 6.55
CA ILE A 211 4.62 5.73 5.90
C ILE A 211 3.95 7.05 6.33
N ILE A 212 4.02 7.40 7.62
CA ILE A 212 3.47 8.67 8.12
C ILE A 212 4.17 9.87 7.46
N ASP A 213 5.50 9.84 7.35
CA ASP A 213 6.28 10.89 6.68
C ASP A 213 5.87 11.06 5.21
N LYS A 214 5.64 9.94 4.51
CA LYS A 214 5.17 9.97 3.11
C LYS A 214 3.79 10.61 2.99
N ILE A 215 2.88 10.28 3.90
CA ILE A 215 1.55 10.90 3.94
C ILE A 215 1.69 12.40 4.21
N GLU A 216 2.44 12.79 5.26
CA GLU A 216 2.62 14.18 5.69
C GLU A 216 3.22 15.08 4.59
N ARG A 217 4.14 14.55 3.78
CA ARG A 217 4.72 15.29 2.65
C ARG A 217 3.79 15.42 1.45
N THR A 218 2.72 14.67 1.41
CA THR A 218 1.81 14.57 0.26
C THR A 218 0.51 15.35 0.47
N ILE A 219 0.12 15.60 1.71
CA ILE A 219 -1.05 16.42 2.08
C ILE A 219 -0.67 17.89 2.15
#